data_20806a7f69f618f46330a8f3b6a99de3
#
_entry.id   20806a7f69f618f46330a8f3b6a99de3
#
_cell.length_a   1.000
_cell.length_b   1.000
_cell.length_c   1.000
_cell.angle_alpha   90.00
_cell.angle_beta   90.00
_cell.angle_gamma   90.00
#
_symmetry.space_group_name_H-M   'P 1'
#
loop_
_entity.id
_entity.type
_entity.pdbx_description
1 polymer ?
#
loop_
_entity_poly.entity_id
_entity_poly.type
_entity_poly.pdbx_seq_one_letter_code
_entity_poly.pdbx_strand_id
1 'polypeptide(L)'
;LLGEGRKDKSGDYTKGANLKAKDIQTIEETLKKKLPETEDLIEILKILKDYNFNNFEFDPSIIRGLEYYTGVIFEVNLRFDVTNNKGQVIQFGSIGGGGRYDNLVNNFGNYDAPATGISIGLDRLVYALMQKKEFKIKQSKTVVICVFDKNLMKEYINVLSKLREAGISTEIYPGENKLK
;
A
#
# COMPACT_ATOMS: atom_id res chain seq x y z
N LEU A 1 17.42 2.43 -18.88
CA LEU A 1 16.08 2.33 -19.50
C LEU A 1 15.67 3.58 -20.30
N LEU A 2 16.25 4.72 -20.05
CA LEU A 2 15.96 5.96 -20.78
C LEU A 2 16.45 5.90 -22.23
N GLY A 3 17.58 5.22 -22.50
CA GLY A 3 18.12 4.97 -23.85
C GLY A 3 17.53 3.73 -24.51
N GLU A 4 18.38 2.93 -25.15
CA GLU A 4 17.99 1.77 -25.99
C GLU A 4 17.34 0.61 -25.22
N GLY A 5 17.63 0.47 -23.94
CA GLY A 5 17.17 -0.63 -23.10
C GLY A 5 18.35 -1.44 -22.54
N ARG A 6 18.02 -2.51 -21.79
CA ARG A 6 19.05 -3.39 -21.20
C ARG A 6 18.54 -4.83 -21.05
N LYS A 7 19.49 -5.77 -21.03
CA LYS A 7 19.26 -7.11 -20.51
C LYS A 7 19.50 -7.12 -19.00
N ASP A 8 18.64 -7.80 -18.26
CA ASP A 8 18.86 -8.05 -16.86
C ASP A 8 19.74 -9.28 -16.61
N LYS A 9 19.94 -9.64 -15.32
CA LYS A 9 20.77 -10.82 -14.95
C LYS A 9 20.15 -12.16 -15.34
N SER A 10 18.83 -12.22 -15.59
CA SER A 10 18.13 -13.42 -16.05
C SER A 10 18.20 -13.59 -17.56
N GLY A 11 18.66 -12.57 -18.28
CA GLY A 11 18.76 -12.54 -19.73
C GLY A 11 17.54 -11.91 -20.41
N ASP A 12 16.54 -11.48 -19.64
CA ASP A 12 15.37 -10.81 -20.17
C ASP A 12 15.69 -9.40 -20.64
N TYR A 13 15.20 -9.06 -21.83
CA TYR A 13 15.43 -7.74 -22.42
C TYR A 13 14.28 -6.78 -22.13
N THR A 14 14.59 -5.69 -21.46
CA THR A 14 13.66 -4.58 -21.27
C THR A 14 13.97 -3.48 -22.27
N LYS A 15 13.02 -3.20 -23.15
CA LYS A 15 13.14 -2.11 -24.14
C LYS A 15 13.21 -0.76 -23.43
N GLY A 16 14.14 0.09 -23.84
CA GLY A 16 14.24 1.45 -23.35
C GLY A 16 13.32 2.42 -24.08
N ALA A 17 13.25 3.63 -23.57
CA ALA A 17 12.43 4.72 -24.12
C ALA A 17 13.04 5.38 -25.36
N ASN A 18 14.27 5.01 -25.75
CA ASN A 18 15.02 5.56 -26.90
C ASN A 18 15.10 7.10 -26.92
N LEU A 19 15.22 7.70 -25.74
CA LEU A 19 15.36 9.15 -25.61
C LEU A 19 16.73 9.61 -26.16
N LYS A 20 16.76 10.84 -26.67
CA LYS A 20 18.00 11.47 -27.10
C LYS A 20 18.88 11.81 -25.89
N ALA A 21 20.20 11.83 -26.09
CA ALA A 21 21.15 12.12 -25.01
C ALA A 21 20.87 13.43 -24.26
N LYS A 22 20.42 14.48 -24.95
CA LYS A 22 20.03 15.74 -24.33
C LYS A 22 18.82 15.60 -23.39
N ASP A 23 17.81 14.82 -23.79
CA ASP A 23 16.60 14.60 -22.99
C ASP A 23 16.95 13.75 -21.77
N ILE A 24 17.82 12.75 -21.92
CA ILE A 24 18.33 11.92 -20.80
C ILE A 24 19.06 12.81 -19.79
N GLN A 25 19.95 13.68 -20.26
CA GLN A 25 20.66 14.62 -19.37
C GLN A 25 19.70 15.52 -18.60
N THR A 26 18.70 16.09 -19.28
CA THR A 26 17.69 16.93 -18.63
C THR A 26 16.91 16.18 -17.54
N ILE A 27 16.52 14.92 -17.82
CA ILE A 27 15.85 14.05 -16.84
C ILE A 27 16.77 13.77 -15.66
N GLU A 28 18.04 13.40 -15.92
CA GLU A 28 19.00 13.12 -14.85
C GLU A 28 19.28 14.34 -13.97
N GLU A 29 19.37 15.53 -14.55
CA GLU A 29 19.51 16.77 -13.81
C GLU A 29 18.27 17.06 -12.95
N THR A 30 17.08 16.81 -13.49
CA THR A 30 15.81 16.97 -12.76
C THR A 30 15.73 16.00 -11.59
N LEU A 31 16.12 14.74 -11.78
CA LEU A 31 16.12 13.72 -10.72
C LEU A 31 17.16 13.98 -9.62
N LYS A 32 18.17 14.81 -9.87
CA LYS A 32 19.15 15.24 -8.85
C LYS A 32 18.68 16.39 -7.98
N LYS A 33 17.57 17.03 -8.31
CA LYS A 33 17.02 18.14 -7.51
C LYS A 33 16.59 17.64 -6.14
N LYS A 34 17.03 18.33 -5.11
CA LYS A 34 16.72 17.99 -3.70
C LYS A 34 15.66 18.87 -3.08
N LEU A 35 15.21 19.87 -3.79
CA LEU A 35 14.22 20.83 -3.32
C LEU A 35 13.10 20.97 -4.34
N PRO A 36 11.85 21.09 -3.89
CA PRO A 36 10.73 21.32 -4.76
C PRO A 36 10.78 22.72 -5.35
N GLU A 37 10.26 22.84 -6.57
CA GLU A 37 10.17 24.13 -7.28
C GLU A 37 8.73 24.67 -7.33
N THR A 38 7.73 23.84 -6.97
CA THR A 38 6.33 24.23 -6.98
C THR A 38 5.90 24.83 -5.63
N GLU A 39 5.12 25.90 -5.66
CA GLU A 39 4.63 26.58 -4.47
C GLU A 39 3.86 25.64 -3.55
N ASP A 40 2.98 24.79 -4.11
CA ASP A 40 2.20 23.80 -3.36
C ASP A 40 3.08 22.85 -2.54
N LEU A 41 4.17 22.32 -3.14
CA LEU A 41 5.08 21.44 -2.44
C LEU A 41 5.86 22.17 -1.34
N ILE A 42 6.28 23.40 -1.60
CA ILE A 42 6.98 24.23 -0.61
C ILE A 42 6.07 24.48 0.59
N GLU A 43 4.80 24.82 0.35
CA GLU A 43 3.82 25.04 1.41
C GLU A 43 3.56 23.78 2.22
N ILE A 44 3.34 22.63 1.57
CA ILE A 44 3.13 21.34 2.23
C ILE A 44 4.33 20.98 3.10
N LEU A 45 5.55 21.11 2.59
CA LEU A 45 6.76 20.82 3.37
C LEU A 45 6.92 21.74 4.58
N LYS A 46 6.49 23.01 4.47
CA LYS A 46 6.46 23.92 5.60
C LYS A 46 5.46 23.46 6.65
N ILE A 47 4.24 23.14 6.24
CA ILE A 47 3.19 22.64 7.13
C ILE A 47 3.67 21.37 7.87
N LEU A 48 4.26 20.40 7.17
CA LEU A 48 4.77 19.18 7.78
C LEU A 48 5.83 19.47 8.85
N LYS A 49 6.72 20.43 8.61
CA LYS A 49 7.71 20.88 9.60
C LYS A 49 7.07 21.57 10.81
N ASP A 50 6.07 22.43 10.59
CA ASP A 50 5.35 23.10 11.66
C ASP A 50 4.62 22.12 12.58
N TYR A 51 4.17 20.98 12.04
CA TYR A 51 3.63 19.85 12.81
C TYR A 51 4.69 18.91 13.40
N ASN A 52 5.99 19.25 13.30
CA ASN A 52 7.10 18.40 13.72
C ASN A 52 7.14 17.02 13.04
N PHE A 53 6.57 16.91 11.85
CA PHE A 53 6.64 15.70 11.05
C PHE A 53 7.91 15.73 10.21
N ASN A 54 8.93 14.93 10.61
CA ASN A 54 10.27 14.97 10.02
C ASN A 54 10.62 13.69 9.23
N ASN A 55 9.66 12.75 9.11
CA ASN A 55 9.88 11.47 8.43
C ASN A 55 9.47 11.51 6.96
N PHE A 56 9.90 12.55 6.26
CA PHE A 56 9.67 12.69 4.82
C PHE A 56 10.91 13.22 4.11
N GLU A 57 10.97 12.99 2.81
CA GLU A 57 11.95 13.57 1.90
C GLU A 57 11.28 13.91 0.57
N PHE A 58 11.83 14.87 -0.13
CA PHE A 58 11.42 15.19 -1.50
C PHE A 58 12.19 14.29 -2.46
N ASP A 59 11.46 13.52 -3.26
CA ASP A 59 12.02 12.65 -4.29
C ASP A 59 11.32 12.91 -5.64
N PRO A 60 11.99 13.58 -6.59
CA PRO A 60 11.41 13.89 -7.90
C PRO A 60 11.26 12.64 -8.79
N SER A 61 11.75 11.48 -8.38
CA SER A 61 11.63 10.24 -9.14
C SER A 61 10.32 9.49 -8.88
N ILE A 62 9.53 9.90 -7.89
CA ILE A 62 8.26 9.26 -7.57
C ILE A 62 7.27 9.49 -8.71
N ILE A 63 6.80 8.39 -9.29
CA ILE A 63 5.77 8.39 -10.33
C ILE A 63 4.66 7.42 -9.90
N ARG A 64 3.42 7.89 -9.94
CA ARG A 64 2.23 7.06 -9.71
C ARG A 64 1.59 6.71 -11.03
N GLY A 65 1.23 5.43 -11.22
CA GLY A 65 0.69 4.91 -12.48
C GLY A 65 -0.78 5.25 -12.77
N LEU A 66 -1.35 6.24 -12.08
CA LEU A 66 -2.75 6.62 -12.21
C LEU A 66 -2.85 8.06 -12.71
N GLU A 67 -3.49 8.27 -13.84
CA GLU A 67 -3.56 9.55 -14.54
C GLU A 67 -4.49 10.58 -13.88
N TYR A 68 -5.19 10.23 -12.81
CA TYR A 68 -6.16 11.11 -12.16
C TYR A 68 -5.55 12.10 -11.16
N TYR A 69 -4.26 11.99 -10.87
CA TYR A 69 -3.61 12.95 -9.96
C TYR A 69 -3.44 14.31 -10.61
N THR A 70 -3.85 15.35 -9.89
CA THR A 70 -3.83 16.76 -10.34
C THR A 70 -2.84 17.61 -9.57
N GLY A 71 -2.17 17.07 -8.58
CA GLY A 71 -1.23 17.78 -7.73
C GLY A 71 -0.21 16.87 -7.08
N VAL A 72 0.17 17.20 -5.86
CA VAL A 72 1.21 16.49 -5.11
C VAL A 72 0.85 15.02 -4.93
N ILE A 73 1.82 14.15 -5.18
CA ILE A 73 1.75 12.72 -4.92
C ILE A 73 2.75 12.34 -3.84
N PHE A 74 2.48 11.25 -3.13
CA PHE A 74 3.38 10.73 -2.10
C PHE A 74 3.36 9.21 -2.05
N GLU A 75 4.46 8.66 -1.56
CA GLU A 75 4.60 7.23 -1.26
C GLU A 75 5.04 7.02 0.19
N VAL A 76 4.63 5.89 0.73
CA VAL A 76 5.03 5.46 2.08
C VAL A 76 5.94 4.24 1.95
N ASN A 77 7.18 4.41 2.37
CA ASN A 77 8.20 3.38 2.34
C ASN A 77 8.59 2.95 3.74
N LEU A 78 8.96 1.68 3.90
CA LEU A 78 9.48 1.16 5.16
C LEU A 78 10.89 1.70 5.41
N ARG A 79 11.19 2.02 6.67
CA ARG A 79 12.53 2.45 7.12
C ARG A 79 13.36 1.29 7.70
N PHE A 80 12.94 0.06 7.46
CA PHE A 80 13.64 -1.14 7.92
C PHE A 80 13.57 -2.22 6.83
N ASP A 81 14.58 -3.09 6.85
CA ASP A 81 14.66 -4.19 5.91
C ASP A 81 13.65 -5.28 6.25
N VAL A 82 13.03 -5.83 5.22
CA VAL A 82 12.16 -6.99 5.31
C VAL A 82 12.89 -8.20 4.76
N THR A 83 12.87 -9.31 5.48
CA THR A 83 13.53 -10.54 5.07
C THR A 83 12.53 -11.62 4.64
N ASN A 84 12.92 -12.49 3.72
CA ASN A 84 12.16 -13.68 3.39
C ASN A 84 12.41 -14.80 4.42
N ASN A 85 11.70 -15.91 4.27
CA ASN A 85 11.85 -17.09 5.15
C ASN A 85 13.25 -17.73 5.12
N LYS A 86 14.10 -17.34 4.15
CA LYS A 86 15.51 -17.77 4.03
C LYS A 86 16.48 -16.75 4.66
N GLY A 87 15.99 -15.70 5.31
CA GLY A 87 16.80 -14.63 5.90
C GLY A 87 17.41 -13.64 4.92
N GLN A 88 17.03 -13.68 3.64
CA GLN A 88 17.54 -12.77 2.63
C GLN A 88 16.71 -11.49 2.64
N VAL A 89 17.38 -10.33 2.60
CA VAL A 89 16.70 -9.04 2.45
C VAL A 89 16.00 -9.01 1.09
N ILE A 90 14.71 -8.72 1.12
CA ILE A 90 13.89 -8.55 -0.08
C ILE A 90 13.65 -7.07 -0.33
N GLN A 91 13.65 -6.69 -1.61
CA GLN A 91 13.27 -5.35 -1.99
C GLN A 91 11.76 -5.17 -1.77
N PHE A 92 11.41 -4.51 -0.68
CA PHE A 92 10.04 -4.25 -0.31
C PHE A 92 9.64 -2.88 -0.87
N GLY A 93 8.74 -2.87 -1.85
CA GLY A 93 8.27 -1.63 -2.46
C GLY A 93 7.39 -0.81 -1.51
N SER A 94 6.88 0.29 -2.01
CA SER A 94 5.95 1.16 -1.28
C SER A 94 4.80 0.37 -0.63
N ILE A 95 4.54 0.66 0.64
CA ILE A 95 3.44 0.07 1.41
C ILE A 95 2.17 0.91 1.37
N GLY A 96 2.25 2.10 0.81
CA GLY A 96 1.11 2.98 0.65
C GLY A 96 1.45 4.17 -0.23
N GLY A 97 0.45 4.92 -0.59
CA GLY A 97 0.67 6.13 -1.35
C GLY A 97 -0.63 6.75 -1.79
N GLY A 98 -0.53 7.98 -2.21
CA GLY A 98 -1.68 8.78 -2.58
C GLY A 98 -1.29 10.09 -3.21
N GLY A 99 -2.22 11.03 -3.20
CA GLY A 99 -2.01 12.36 -3.73
C GLY A 99 -3.30 13.13 -3.87
N ARG A 100 -3.21 14.28 -4.50
CA ARG A 100 -4.34 15.16 -4.82
C ARG A 100 -4.95 14.75 -6.17
N TYR A 101 -6.28 14.68 -6.25
CA TYR A 101 -7.02 14.25 -7.46
C TYR A 101 -8.38 14.98 -7.59
N ASP A 102 -8.36 16.27 -7.82
CA ASP A 102 -9.55 17.14 -7.83
C ASP A 102 -10.62 16.70 -8.84
N ASN A 103 -10.21 16.21 -10.01
CA ASN A 103 -11.14 15.84 -11.08
C ASN A 103 -11.82 14.48 -10.89
N LEU A 104 -11.31 13.63 -10.01
CA LEU A 104 -11.85 12.27 -9.85
C LEU A 104 -13.28 12.29 -9.30
N VAL A 105 -13.55 13.17 -8.34
CA VAL A 105 -14.88 13.31 -7.73
C VAL A 105 -15.91 13.80 -8.75
N ASN A 106 -15.51 14.67 -9.65
CA ASN A 106 -16.37 15.20 -10.71
C ASN A 106 -16.84 14.13 -11.71
N ASN A 107 -16.07 13.05 -11.88
CA ASN A 107 -16.45 11.91 -12.75
C ASN A 107 -17.62 11.09 -12.18
N PHE A 108 -17.91 11.20 -10.89
CA PHE A 108 -18.99 10.47 -10.20
C PHE A 108 -20.20 11.34 -9.87
N GLY A 109 -20.14 12.63 -10.13
CA GLY A 109 -21.21 13.59 -9.92
C GLY A 109 -20.76 15.01 -10.26
N ASN A 110 -21.68 15.93 -10.46
CA ASN A 110 -21.38 17.33 -10.78
C ASN A 110 -20.88 18.10 -9.52
N TYR A 111 -19.86 17.60 -8.86
CA TYR A 111 -19.25 18.22 -7.69
C TYR A 111 -17.84 18.67 -8.05
N ASP A 112 -17.63 19.98 -8.09
CA ASP A 112 -16.29 20.56 -8.19
C ASP A 112 -15.73 20.69 -6.75
N ALA A 113 -15.05 19.65 -6.31
CA ALA A 113 -14.47 19.59 -4.97
C ALA A 113 -13.02 19.07 -5.04
N PRO A 114 -12.08 19.79 -4.42
CA PRO A 114 -10.72 19.29 -4.29
C PRO A 114 -10.72 18.01 -3.43
N ALA A 115 -9.95 17.03 -3.85
CA ALA A 115 -9.88 15.75 -3.17
C ALA A 115 -8.44 15.27 -3.02
N THR A 116 -8.18 14.62 -1.90
CA THR A 116 -6.92 13.92 -1.64
C THR A 116 -7.20 12.61 -0.93
N GLY A 117 -6.34 11.64 -1.13
CA GLY A 117 -6.51 10.35 -0.47
C GLY A 117 -5.24 9.52 -0.45
N ILE A 118 -5.31 8.47 0.35
CA ILE A 118 -4.25 7.49 0.53
C ILE A 118 -4.80 6.09 0.38
N SER A 119 -4.01 5.22 -0.24
CA SER A 119 -4.21 3.77 -0.25
C SER A 119 -3.07 3.10 0.52
N ILE A 120 -3.38 2.11 1.32
CA ILE A 120 -2.42 1.32 2.08
C ILE A 120 -2.47 -0.12 1.61
N GLY A 121 -1.31 -0.68 1.25
CA GLY A 121 -1.16 -2.09 0.93
C GLY A 121 -1.16 -2.93 2.21
N LEU A 122 -2.37 -3.33 2.65
CA LEU A 122 -2.57 -4.01 3.93
C LEU A 122 -1.70 -5.25 4.07
N ASP A 123 -1.70 -6.12 3.06
CA ASP A 123 -0.93 -7.37 3.08
C ASP A 123 0.57 -7.11 3.21
N ARG A 124 1.08 -6.12 2.49
CA ARG A 124 2.49 -5.70 2.58
C ARG A 124 2.83 -5.18 3.96
N LEU A 125 1.98 -4.30 4.50
CA LEU A 125 2.18 -3.73 5.83
C LEU A 125 2.16 -4.81 6.91
N VAL A 126 1.17 -5.69 6.90
CA VAL A 126 1.05 -6.79 7.86
C VAL A 126 2.26 -7.72 7.75
N TYR A 127 2.64 -8.13 6.54
CA TYR A 127 3.82 -8.98 6.34
C TYR A 127 5.09 -8.33 6.92
N ALA A 128 5.32 -7.05 6.61
CA ALA A 128 6.47 -6.31 7.11
C ALA A 128 6.49 -6.20 8.65
N LEU A 129 5.34 -5.92 9.27
CA LEU A 129 5.20 -5.85 10.71
C LEU A 129 5.43 -7.20 11.39
N MET A 130 4.96 -8.30 10.79
CA MET A 130 5.18 -9.65 11.32
C MET A 130 6.66 -10.04 11.37
N GLN A 131 7.51 -9.44 10.53
CA GLN A 131 8.97 -9.65 10.58
C GLN A 131 9.62 -8.92 11.76
N LYS A 132 8.94 -7.94 12.37
CA LYS A 132 9.44 -7.26 13.56
C LYS A 132 9.18 -8.11 14.81
N LYS A 133 10.24 -8.44 15.55
CA LYS A 133 10.15 -9.22 16.81
C LYS A 133 9.25 -8.58 17.86
N GLU A 134 9.07 -7.27 17.79
CA GLU A 134 8.24 -6.48 18.70
C GLU A 134 6.74 -6.57 18.37
N PHE A 135 6.41 -6.97 17.15
CA PHE A 135 5.02 -7.05 16.72
C PHE A 135 4.43 -8.42 17.09
N LYS A 136 3.58 -8.41 18.11
CA LYS A 136 2.84 -9.60 18.53
C LYS A 136 1.37 -9.45 18.13
N ILE A 137 0.93 -10.28 17.20
CA ILE A 137 -0.52 -10.41 16.94
C ILE A 137 -1.13 -11.07 18.17
N LYS A 138 -2.03 -10.38 18.86
CA LYS A 138 -2.88 -11.04 19.85
C LYS A 138 -3.74 -12.06 19.10
N GLN A 139 -3.43 -13.33 19.24
CA GLN A 139 -4.32 -14.39 18.77
C GLN A 139 -5.61 -14.31 19.58
N SER A 140 -6.67 -13.81 18.98
CA SER A 140 -8.01 -13.98 19.55
C SER A 140 -8.38 -15.44 19.40
N LYS A 141 -8.78 -16.07 20.50
CA LYS A 141 -9.34 -17.42 20.43
C LYS A 141 -10.69 -17.32 19.72
N THR A 142 -10.80 -17.97 18.59
CA THR A 142 -12.06 -18.05 17.83
C THR A 142 -12.81 -19.30 18.22
N VAL A 143 -14.08 -19.16 18.55
CA VAL A 143 -14.98 -20.29 18.75
C VAL A 143 -15.43 -20.80 17.40
N VAL A 144 -15.24 -22.08 17.14
CA VAL A 144 -15.68 -22.72 15.88
C VAL A 144 -16.92 -23.55 16.16
N ILE A 145 -18.01 -23.23 15.49
CA ILE A 145 -19.26 -24.00 15.56
C ILE A 145 -19.19 -25.10 14.49
N CYS A 146 -19.19 -26.34 14.94
CA CYS A 146 -19.22 -27.51 14.03
C CYS A 146 -20.67 -27.85 13.67
N VAL A 147 -20.95 -27.96 12.37
CA VAL A 147 -22.26 -28.35 11.87
C VAL A 147 -22.34 -29.88 11.78
N PHE A 148 -23.11 -30.51 12.66
CA PHE A 148 -23.35 -31.95 12.66
C PHE A 148 -24.62 -32.35 11.91
N ASP A 149 -25.65 -31.49 11.89
CA ASP A 149 -26.89 -31.69 11.17
C ASP A 149 -27.24 -30.42 10.38
N LYS A 150 -27.25 -30.56 9.04
CA LYS A 150 -27.55 -29.44 8.14
C LYS A 150 -29.00 -28.93 8.29
N ASN A 151 -29.90 -29.75 8.76
CA ASN A 151 -31.31 -29.33 8.99
C ASN A 151 -31.43 -28.31 10.13
N LEU A 152 -30.43 -28.26 11.02
CA LEU A 152 -30.36 -27.35 12.17
C LEU A 152 -29.53 -26.07 11.87
N MET A 153 -29.30 -25.75 10.59
CA MET A 153 -28.47 -24.58 10.22
C MET A 153 -28.97 -23.27 10.83
N LYS A 154 -30.27 -23.09 10.94
CA LYS A 154 -30.87 -21.91 11.54
C LYS A 154 -30.47 -21.74 13.02
N GLU A 155 -30.42 -22.81 13.75
CA GLU A 155 -30.00 -22.86 15.15
C GLU A 155 -28.52 -22.52 15.29
N TYR A 156 -27.67 -23.07 14.43
CA TYR A 156 -26.23 -22.74 14.42
C TYR A 156 -26.01 -21.25 14.13
N ILE A 157 -26.74 -20.67 13.16
CA ILE A 157 -26.66 -19.24 12.85
C ILE A 157 -27.13 -18.39 14.05
N ASN A 158 -28.19 -18.80 14.75
CA ASN A 158 -28.65 -18.09 15.95
C ASN A 158 -27.57 -18.11 17.06
N VAL A 159 -26.91 -19.25 17.28
CA VAL A 159 -25.80 -19.34 18.24
C VAL A 159 -24.63 -18.46 17.82
N LEU A 160 -24.26 -18.49 16.53
CA LEU A 160 -23.23 -17.63 15.96
C LEU A 160 -23.52 -16.15 16.24
N SER A 161 -24.75 -15.69 15.97
CA SER A 161 -25.14 -14.29 16.18
C SER A 161 -25.05 -13.89 17.65
N LYS A 162 -25.57 -14.70 18.55
CA LYS A 162 -25.50 -14.45 20.01
C LYS A 162 -24.07 -14.35 20.53
N LEU A 163 -23.18 -15.22 20.06
CA LEU A 163 -21.77 -15.19 20.46
C LEU A 163 -21.05 -13.94 19.92
N ARG A 164 -21.34 -13.54 18.70
CA ARG A 164 -20.79 -12.31 18.10
C ARG A 164 -21.31 -11.05 18.77
N GLU A 165 -22.60 -11.00 19.12
CA GLU A 165 -23.20 -9.92 19.90
C GLU A 165 -22.57 -9.77 21.29
N ALA A 166 -22.14 -10.89 21.88
CA ALA A 166 -21.38 -10.91 23.13
C ALA A 166 -19.87 -10.56 22.94
N GLY A 167 -19.43 -10.17 21.75
CA GLY A 167 -18.04 -9.82 21.45
C GLY A 167 -17.10 -11.01 21.32
N ILE A 168 -17.62 -12.23 21.18
CA ILE A 168 -16.82 -13.47 21.03
C ILE A 168 -16.60 -13.73 19.55
N SER A 169 -15.32 -13.74 19.13
CA SER A 169 -14.96 -14.14 17.77
C SER A 169 -15.44 -15.55 17.49
N THR A 170 -16.34 -15.71 16.50
CA THR A 170 -17.00 -16.99 16.22
C THR A 170 -17.19 -17.19 14.73
N GLU A 171 -17.00 -18.40 14.26
CA GLU A 171 -17.23 -18.82 12.88
C GLU A 171 -17.91 -20.20 12.82
N ILE A 172 -18.56 -20.50 11.70
CA ILE A 172 -19.13 -21.80 11.43
C ILE A 172 -18.15 -22.56 10.54
N TYR A 173 -17.80 -23.79 10.92
CA TYR A 173 -16.95 -24.66 10.11
C TYR A 173 -17.69 -25.10 8.84
N PRO A 174 -17.19 -24.70 7.64
CA PRO A 174 -17.89 -24.95 6.38
C PRO A 174 -17.65 -26.37 5.82
N GLY A 175 -16.73 -27.13 6.41
CA GLY A 175 -16.31 -28.43 5.90
C GLY A 175 -17.26 -29.56 6.28
N GLU A 176 -17.37 -30.55 5.38
CA GLU A 176 -18.13 -31.80 5.61
C GLU A 176 -17.25 -32.92 6.20
N ASN A 177 -15.96 -32.69 6.32
CA ASN A 177 -15.02 -33.69 6.83
C ASN A 177 -15.19 -33.87 8.33
N LYS A 178 -15.18 -35.13 8.76
CA LYS A 178 -15.13 -35.47 10.20
C LYS A 178 -13.88 -34.81 10.81
N LEU A 179 -14.09 -34.09 11.90
CA LEU A 179 -13.00 -33.62 12.74
C LEU A 179 -12.23 -34.86 13.23
N LYS A 180 -10.98 -34.95 12.88
CA LYS A 180 -10.06 -36.02 13.38
C LYS A 180 -9.45 -35.56 14.68
#